data_45840c751ff6051404cb99de42516d77
#
_entry.id   45840c751ff6051404cb99de42516d77
#
_cell.length_a   1.000
_cell.length_b   1.000
_cell.length_c   1.000
_cell.angle_alpha   90.00
_cell.angle_beta   90.00
_cell.angle_gamma   90.00
#
_symmetry.space_group_name_H-M   'P 1'
#
loop_
_entity.id
_entity.type
_entity.pdbx_description
1 polymer ?
#
loop_
_entity_poly.entity_id
_entity_poly.type
_entity_poly.pdbx_seq_one_letter_code
_entity_poly.pdbx_strand_id
1 'polypeptide(L)'
;MFAHNNTEIDYFKIACANALMVKKNLNVPVTLITDSGTADWGKSALGKDFVDSCFDNIIEVNRDWMFKNTRNFSDTSYSTKSLQFYNCGHGAAYELSPYDETLLIDSDYTIMSSALSKCWDSKYDVMINHKIFSPLDAKPYTQNVDELSITLYWATVIYFRRSDLARHLFSLVEDIQLNYGYYRDLYCFSSSMFRNDTAFSIAIHMLNGFNSEEPIISELPIVGLLMSWDRDDIYCINDINDITLYTEKVKQSGTYILTRLKDTDVHIMNKWAISRHIDRIIELYKEITCQEAT
;
A
#
# COMPACT_ATOMS: atom_id res chain seq x y z
N MET A 1 0.03 7.43 -4.76
CA MET A 1 0.82 6.62 -3.79
C MET A 1 1.82 7.49 -3.05
N PHE A 2 2.24 7.07 -1.86
CA PHE A 2 3.29 7.72 -1.07
C PHE A 2 4.57 6.90 -1.11
N ALA A 3 5.74 7.56 -1.25
CA ALA A 3 7.03 6.89 -1.13
C ALA A 3 8.07 7.85 -0.54
N HIS A 4 8.71 7.44 0.54
CA HIS A 4 9.75 8.20 1.23
C HIS A 4 10.93 7.28 1.53
N ASN A 5 12.07 7.55 0.92
CA ASN A 5 13.28 6.74 1.12
C ASN A 5 13.77 6.81 2.56
N ASN A 6 14.24 5.69 3.07
CA ASN A 6 15.02 5.63 4.30
C ASN A 6 16.49 5.27 3.98
N THR A 7 17.27 4.92 4.99
CA THR A 7 18.70 4.66 4.84
C THR A 7 19.04 3.38 4.04
N GLU A 8 18.09 2.47 3.86
CA GLU A 8 18.35 1.17 3.23
C GLU A 8 17.33 0.77 2.17
N ILE A 9 16.11 1.27 2.25
CA ILE A 9 15.03 0.90 1.34
C ILE A 9 14.72 2.08 0.43
N ASP A 10 14.80 1.82 -0.86
CA ASP A 10 14.46 2.76 -1.91
C ASP A 10 12.99 2.64 -2.29
N TYR A 11 12.14 3.31 -1.50
CA TYR A 11 10.70 3.36 -1.76
C TYR A 11 10.35 4.08 -3.06
N PHE A 12 11.19 5.05 -3.50
CA PHE A 12 10.97 5.74 -4.77
C PHE A 12 11.06 4.76 -5.94
N LYS A 13 12.11 3.91 -5.95
CA LYS A 13 12.30 2.90 -7.00
C LYS A 13 11.20 1.85 -6.98
N ILE A 14 10.74 1.43 -5.78
CA ILE A 14 9.59 0.53 -5.62
C ILE A 14 8.33 1.19 -6.21
N ALA A 15 8.08 2.47 -5.89
CA ALA A 15 6.95 3.21 -6.43
C ALA A 15 7.00 3.36 -7.96
N CYS A 16 8.19 3.56 -8.55
CA CYS A 16 8.34 3.58 -10.01
C CYS A 16 7.89 2.25 -10.64
N ALA A 17 8.37 1.13 -10.13
CA ALA A 17 7.98 -0.19 -10.65
C ALA A 17 6.47 -0.41 -10.54
N ASN A 18 5.87 -0.09 -9.39
CA ASN A 18 4.44 -0.23 -9.20
C ASN A 18 3.63 0.76 -10.06
N ALA A 19 4.11 1.99 -10.26
CA ALA A 19 3.47 2.97 -11.15
C ALA A 19 3.36 2.45 -12.60
N LEU A 20 4.42 1.80 -13.11
CA LEU A 20 4.39 1.17 -14.43
C LEU A 20 3.35 0.05 -14.50
N MET A 21 3.24 -0.77 -13.46
CA MET A 21 2.22 -1.83 -13.37
C MET A 21 0.79 -1.25 -13.27
N VAL A 22 0.59 -0.17 -12.52
CA VAL A 22 -0.69 0.56 -12.48
C VAL A 22 -1.06 1.08 -13.86
N LYS A 23 -0.14 1.74 -14.56
CA LYS A 23 -0.37 2.23 -15.94
C LYS A 23 -0.72 1.10 -16.89
N LYS A 24 -0.02 -0.03 -16.81
CA LYS A 24 -0.28 -1.21 -17.66
C LYS A 24 -1.65 -1.84 -17.38
N ASN A 25 -2.00 -2.06 -16.11
CA ASN A 25 -3.15 -2.88 -15.75
C ASN A 25 -4.44 -2.08 -15.52
N LEU A 26 -4.34 -0.81 -15.10
CA LEU A 26 -5.51 0.05 -14.83
C LEU A 26 -5.67 1.17 -15.85
N ASN A 27 -4.61 1.51 -16.62
CA ASN A 27 -4.61 2.59 -17.61
C ASN A 27 -5.08 3.94 -17.04
N VAL A 28 -4.53 4.34 -15.91
CA VAL A 28 -4.87 5.58 -15.20
C VAL A 28 -3.61 6.41 -14.90
N PRO A 29 -3.73 7.73 -14.76
CA PRO A 29 -2.61 8.58 -14.36
C PRO A 29 -2.18 8.25 -12.93
N VAL A 30 -0.87 8.38 -12.67
CA VAL A 30 -0.26 8.07 -11.37
C VAL A 30 0.39 9.32 -10.79
N THR A 31 -0.01 9.68 -9.55
CA THR A 31 0.62 10.73 -8.76
C THR A 31 1.45 10.12 -7.64
N LEU A 32 2.71 10.53 -7.54
CA LEU A 32 3.57 10.24 -6.40
C LEU A 32 3.56 11.42 -5.43
N ILE A 33 3.37 11.13 -4.15
CA ILE A 33 3.54 12.08 -3.05
C ILE A 33 4.81 11.68 -2.29
N THR A 34 5.78 12.59 -2.21
CA THR A 34 7.10 12.30 -1.65
C THR A 34 7.74 13.55 -1.05
N ASP A 35 8.87 13.42 -0.39
CA ASP A 35 9.68 14.57 0.03
C ASP A 35 10.71 14.96 -1.02
N SER A 36 11.20 16.22 -0.97
CA SER A 36 12.16 16.75 -1.94
C SER A 36 13.44 15.92 -2.01
N GLY A 37 13.98 15.47 -0.88
CA GLY A 37 15.20 14.66 -0.87
C GLY A 37 15.03 13.32 -1.59
N THR A 38 13.89 12.67 -1.42
CA THR A 38 13.53 11.44 -2.13
C THR A 38 13.30 11.70 -3.62
N ALA A 39 12.61 12.81 -3.98
CA ALA A 39 12.35 13.18 -5.37
C ALA A 39 13.64 13.51 -6.13
N ASP A 40 14.53 14.32 -5.54
CA ASP A 40 15.82 14.69 -6.13
C ASP A 40 16.72 13.47 -6.33
N TRP A 41 16.75 12.57 -5.33
CA TRP A 41 17.48 11.33 -5.43
C TRP A 41 16.95 10.48 -6.61
N GLY A 42 15.64 10.30 -6.71
CA GLY A 42 15.02 9.50 -7.75
C GLY A 42 15.29 10.04 -9.15
N LYS A 43 15.11 11.35 -9.35
CA LYS A 43 15.41 12.03 -10.64
C LYS A 43 16.90 11.91 -11.03
N SER A 44 17.80 12.00 -10.03
CA SER A 44 19.25 11.89 -10.26
C SER A 44 19.68 10.45 -10.55
N ALA A 45 19.15 9.46 -9.80
CA ALA A 45 19.58 8.06 -9.89
C ALA A 45 18.97 7.31 -11.09
N LEU A 46 17.71 7.60 -11.43
CA LEU A 46 16.96 6.89 -12.47
C LEU A 46 16.86 7.63 -13.79
N GLY A 47 17.17 8.92 -13.79
CA GLY A 47 17.01 9.81 -14.95
C GLY A 47 15.60 10.40 -15.04
N LYS A 48 15.53 11.68 -15.41
CA LYS A 48 14.27 12.45 -15.45
C LYS A 48 13.25 11.81 -16.38
N ASP A 49 13.64 11.45 -17.60
CA ASP A 49 12.73 10.91 -18.61
C ASP A 49 12.07 9.60 -18.15
N PHE A 50 12.81 8.74 -17.44
CA PHE A 50 12.26 7.53 -16.87
C PHE A 50 11.26 7.84 -15.73
N VAL A 51 11.60 8.77 -14.85
CA VAL A 51 10.71 9.19 -13.76
C VAL A 51 9.42 9.80 -14.30
N ASP A 52 9.53 10.66 -15.33
CA ASP A 52 8.38 11.28 -16.01
C ASP A 52 7.51 10.22 -16.75
N SER A 53 8.08 9.08 -17.14
CA SER A 53 7.30 7.96 -17.69
C SER A 53 6.53 7.19 -16.61
N CYS A 54 7.03 7.16 -15.36
CA CYS A 54 6.37 6.50 -14.24
C CYS A 54 5.21 7.33 -13.68
N PHE A 55 5.41 8.64 -13.49
CA PHE A 55 4.48 9.50 -12.77
C PHE A 55 4.00 10.66 -13.64
N ASP A 56 2.68 10.86 -13.67
CA ASP A 56 2.06 12.00 -14.34
C ASP A 56 2.18 13.27 -13.48
N ASN A 57 2.24 13.11 -12.15
CA ASN A 57 2.50 14.19 -11.20
C ASN A 57 3.40 13.69 -10.06
N ILE A 58 4.26 14.58 -9.57
CA ILE A 58 5.01 14.40 -8.32
C ILE A 58 4.70 15.59 -7.42
N ILE A 59 4.13 15.32 -6.25
CA ILE A 59 3.78 16.32 -5.24
C ILE A 59 4.80 16.21 -4.12
N GLU A 60 5.57 17.27 -3.95
CA GLU A 60 6.57 17.33 -2.89
C GLU A 60 5.94 17.89 -1.60
N VAL A 61 6.15 17.16 -0.51
CA VAL A 61 5.65 17.51 0.82
C VAL A 61 6.79 17.67 1.80
N ASN A 62 6.60 18.51 2.82
CA ASN A 62 7.61 18.67 3.86
C ASN A 62 7.64 17.43 4.77
N ARG A 63 8.83 16.84 4.93
CA ARG A 63 9.05 15.68 5.79
C ARG A 63 8.88 15.97 7.29
N ASP A 64 8.98 17.25 7.73
CA ASP A 64 8.97 17.61 9.14
C ASP A 64 7.63 17.35 9.85
N TRP A 65 6.52 17.35 9.12
CA TRP A 65 5.21 17.00 9.66
C TRP A 65 4.89 15.50 9.64
N MET A 66 5.81 14.67 9.09
CA MET A 66 5.64 13.23 9.10
C MET A 66 6.07 12.63 10.42
N PHE A 67 5.25 11.72 10.95
CA PHE A 67 5.65 10.92 12.09
C PHE A 67 6.83 10.02 11.70
N LYS A 68 7.88 10.08 12.50
CA LYS A 68 9.04 9.20 12.36
C LYS A 68 8.82 8.01 13.27
N ASN A 69 8.45 6.89 12.69
CA ASN A 69 8.38 5.64 13.41
C ASN A 69 9.66 4.81 13.17
N THR A 70 10.05 4.05 14.17
CA THR A 70 11.06 3.00 14.00
C THR A 70 10.33 1.68 13.91
N ARG A 71 10.53 0.95 12.82
CA ARG A 71 9.90 -0.34 12.56
C ARG A 71 10.95 -1.41 12.28
N ASN A 72 10.65 -2.62 12.74
CA ASN A 72 11.44 -3.79 12.38
C ASN A 72 10.98 -4.28 10.99
N PHE A 73 11.96 -4.43 10.10
CA PHE A 73 11.79 -4.97 8.76
C PHE A 73 12.52 -6.30 8.68
N SER A 74 11.84 -7.33 8.25
CA SER A 74 12.42 -8.66 8.05
C SER A 74 12.75 -8.87 6.58
N ASP A 75 13.96 -9.33 6.29
CA ASP A 75 14.32 -9.83 4.94
C ASP A 75 14.10 -11.34 4.85
N THR A 76 14.28 -12.01 5.98
CA THR A 76 13.97 -13.44 6.17
C THR A 76 13.48 -13.64 7.61
N SER A 77 13.08 -14.85 7.96
CA SER A 77 12.77 -15.20 9.35
C SER A 77 13.94 -15.03 10.33
N TYR A 78 15.17 -14.91 9.81
CA TYR A 78 16.41 -14.82 10.60
C TYR A 78 17.14 -13.49 10.47
N SER A 79 16.70 -12.62 9.56
CA SER A 79 17.32 -11.31 9.29
C SER A 79 16.31 -10.21 9.46
N THR A 80 16.48 -9.40 10.50
CA THR A 80 15.61 -8.26 10.81
C THR A 80 16.46 -7.03 11.11
N LYS A 81 16.08 -5.89 10.53
CA LYS A 81 16.70 -4.58 10.79
C LYS A 81 15.67 -3.59 11.30
N SER A 82 16.08 -2.76 12.24
CA SER A 82 15.26 -1.65 12.76
C SER A 82 15.58 -0.39 11.97
N LEU A 83 14.63 0.14 11.22
CA LEU A 83 14.80 1.28 10.34
C LEU A 83 13.76 2.35 10.60
N GLN A 84 14.08 3.59 10.27
CA GLN A 84 13.10 4.66 10.24
C GLN A 84 12.08 4.40 9.13
N PHE A 85 10.82 4.66 9.44
CA PHE A 85 9.69 4.48 8.55
C PHE A 85 8.79 5.72 8.58
N TYR A 86 8.49 6.26 7.41
CA TYR A 86 7.66 7.45 7.22
C TYR A 86 6.31 7.01 6.66
N ASN A 87 5.32 6.79 7.51
CA ASN A 87 4.05 6.18 7.09
C ASN A 87 2.80 7.02 7.39
N CYS A 88 2.93 8.32 7.52
CA CYS A 88 1.85 9.16 8.03
C CYS A 88 1.16 10.04 6.97
N GLY A 89 1.37 9.73 5.71
CA GLY A 89 0.83 10.57 4.63
C GLY A 89 -0.61 10.28 4.23
N HIS A 90 -1.17 9.13 4.58
CA HIS A 90 -2.46 8.69 4.04
C HIS A 90 -3.63 9.63 4.41
N GLY A 91 -3.62 10.23 5.60
CA GLY A 91 -4.62 11.23 6.01
C GLY A 91 -4.71 12.41 5.05
N ALA A 92 -3.55 12.92 4.59
CA ALA A 92 -3.48 14.05 3.67
C ALA A 92 -3.85 13.71 2.21
N ALA A 93 -4.11 12.43 1.88
CA ALA A 93 -4.32 12.01 0.50
C ALA A 93 -5.54 12.68 -0.14
N TYR A 94 -6.58 12.97 0.63
CA TYR A 94 -7.77 13.66 0.13
C TYR A 94 -7.44 15.07 -0.37
N GLU A 95 -6.69 15.84 0.39
CA GLU A 95 -6.33 17.22 0.03
C GLU A 95 -5.26 17.24 -1.07
N LEU A 96 -4.30 16.33 -1.03
CA LEU A 96 -3.17 16.26 -1.95
C LEU A 96 -3.52 15.63 -3.31
N SER A 97 -4.58 14.84 -3.40
CA SER A 97 -4.95 14.23 -4.68
C SER A 97 -5.39 15.27 -5.70
N PRO A 98 -4.85 15.26 -6.94
CA PRO A 98 -5.29 16.15 -8.01
C PRO A 98 -6.55 15.65 -8.74
N TYR A 99 -7.14 14.54 -8.32
CA TYR A 99 -8.22 13.84 -9.03
C TYR A 99 -9.55 13.94 -8.30
N ASP A 100 -10.67 13.87 -9.04
CA ASP A 100 -12.02 13.77 -8.48
C ASP A 100 -12.28 12.39 -7.87
N GLU A 101 -11.71 11.35 -8.48
CA GLU A 101 -11.73 9.97 -7.99
C GLU A 101 -10.30 9.46 -7.86
N THR A 102 -10.00 8.84 -6.74
CA THR A 102 -8.63 8.43 -6.39
C THR A 102 -8.60 7.01 -5.87
N LEU A 103 -7.67 6.24 -6.40
CA LEU A 103 -7.24 4.98 -5.81
C LEU A 103 -5.90 5.21 -5.09
N LEU A 104 -5.92 5.36 -3.77
CA LEU A 104 -4.73 5.44 -2.94
C LEU A 104 -4.17 4.03 -2.75
N ILE A 105 -2.90 3.82 -3.11
CA ILE A 105 -2.25 2.50 -3.10
C ILE A 105 -0.90 2.64 -2.39
N ASP A 106 -0.57 1.70 -1.51
CA ASP A 106 0.79 1.56 -0.98
C ASP A 106 1.79 1.28 -2.12
N SER A 107 2.98 1.85 -2.04
CA SER A 107 4.00 1.70 -3.10
C SER A 107 4.44 0.26 -3.34
N ASP A 108 4.21 -0.62 -2.38
CA ASP A 108 4.54 -2.04 -2.38
C ASP A 108 3.31 -2.96 -2.55
N TYR A 109 2.16 -2.40 -2.89
CA TYR A 109 1.00 -3.17 -3.36
C TYR A 109 1.06 -3.30 -4.87
N THR A 110 1.51 -4.45 -5.34
CA THR A 110 1.80 -4.73 -6.74
C THR A 110 0.53 -4.99 -7.52
N ILE A 111 0.22 -4.13 -8.49
CA ILE A 111 -0.97 -4.22 -9.34
C ILE A 111 -0.67 -5.09 -10.56
N MET A 112 -1.15 -6.33 -10.54
CA MET A 112 -0.98 -7.31 -11.62
C MET A 112 -2.28 -7.66 -12.34
N SER A 113 -3.39 -7.00 -11.99
CA SER A 113 -4.70 -7.24 -12.60
C SER A 113 -5.46 -5.95 -12.85
N SER A 114 -6.54 -6.03 -13.61
CA SER A 114 -7.48 -4.93 -13.80
C SER A 114 -8.64 -4.94 -12.79
N ALA A 115 -8.59 -5.77 -11.75
CA ALA A 115 -9.72 -5.99 -10.84
C ALA A 115 -10.19 -4.69 -10.15
N LEU A 116 -9.25 -3.81 -9.77
CA LEU A 116 -9.53 -2.54 -9.13
C LEU A 116 -10.15 -1.48 -10.08
N SER A 117 -10.12 -1.68 -11.39
CA SER A 117 -10.79 -0.75 -12.33
C SER A 117 -12.31 -0.65 -12.08
N LYS A 118 -12.92 -1.69 -11.50
CA LYS A 118 -14.33 -1.72 -11.12
C LYS A 118 -14.67 -0.71 -10.01
N CYS A 119 -13.69 -0.11 -9.34
CA CYS A 119 -13.92 0.95 -8.38
C CYS A 119 -14.62 2.15 -9.02
N TRP A 120 -14.26 2.51 -10.25
CA TRP A 120 -14.82 3.65 -10.98
C TRP A 120 -16.28 3.46 -11.39
N ASP A 121 -16.76 2.20 -11.49
CA ASP A 121 -18.17 1.88 -11.76
C ASP A 121 -19.03 1.88 -10.48
N SER A 122 -18.42 2.09 -9.33
CA SER A 122 -19.07 2.03 -8.03
C SER A 122 -19.90 3.30 -7.74
N LYS A 123 -20.98 3.12 -7.01
CA LYS A 123 -21.78 4.23 -6.46
C LYS A 123 -21.26 4.73 -5.10
N TYR A 124 -20.33 4.04 -4.50
CA TYR A 124 -19.83 4.36 -3.16
C TYR A 124 -18.74 5.42 -3.21
N ASP A 125 -18.80 6.34 -2.25
CA ASP A 125 -17.85 7.45 -2.14
C ASP A 125 -16.50 7.02 -1.57
N VAL A 126 -16.49 5.95 -0.76
CA VAL A 126 -15.29 5.37 -0.16
C VAL A 126 -15.37 3.86 -0.17
N MET A 127 -14.29 3.20 -0.54
CA MET A 127 -14.14 1.75 -0.46
C MET A 127 -12.79 1.38 0.14
N ILE A 128 -12.79 0.46 1.10
CA ILE A 128 -11.59 -0.07 1.76
C ILE A 128 -11.89 -1.48 2.28
N ASN A 129 -10.94 -2.40 2.18
CA ASN A 129 -11.14 -3.77 2.63
C ASN A 129 -10.72 -3.99 4.08
N HIS A 130 -11.47 -4.85 4.77
CA HIS A 130 -11.09 -5.45 6.05
C HIS A 130 -10.72 -6.94 5.94
N LYS A 131 -10.94 -7.56 4.78
CA LYS A 131 -10.59 -8.94 4.50
C LYS A 131 -9.23 -9.03 3.84
N ILE A 132 -8.42 -9.95 4.34
CA ILE A 132 -7.11 -10.30 3.76
C ILE A 132 -7.00 -11.81 3.60
N PHE A 133 -6.06 -12.25 2.78
CA PHE A 133 -5.63 -13.64 2.69
C PHE A 133 -4.13 -13.72 2.41
N SER A 134 -3.54 -14.85 2.71
CA SER A 134 -2.10 -15.08 2.52
C SER A 134 -1.84 -16.01 1.34
N PRO A 135 -0.61 -16.03 0.80
CA PRO A 135 -0.22 -17.01 -0.23
C PRO A 135 -0.34 -18.48 0.22
N LEU A 136 -0.43 -18.73 1.53
CA LEU A 136 -0.58 -20.08 2.09
C LEU A 136 -2.05 -20.54 2.21
N ASP A 137 -2.97 -19.58 2.27
CA ASP A 137 -4.38 -19.87 2.49
C ASP A 137 -5.23 -18.93 1.63
N ALA A 138 -5.93 -19.52 0.66
CA ALA A 138 -6.83 -18.79 -0.22
C ALA A 138 -8.14 -18.35 0.45
N LYS A 139 -8.35 -18.69 1.75
CA LYS A 139 -9.54 -18.31 2.50
C LYS A 139 -9.36 -16.93 3.12
N PRO A 140 -10.22 -15.96 2.79
CA PRO A 140 -10.18 -14.64 3.42
C PRO A 140 -10.48 -14.72 4.92
N TYR A 141 -9.80 -13.87 5.69
CA TYR A 141 -10.05 -13.69 7.11
C TYR A 141 -9.97 -12.20 7.49
N THR A 142 -10.53 -11.86 8.64
CA THR A 142 -10.49 -10.51 9.21
C THR A 142 -9.60 -10.48 10.45
N GLN A 143 -9.11 -9.30 10.76
CA GLN A 143 -8.37 -9.04 12.00
C GLN A 143 -9.02 -7.85 12.73
N ASN A 144 -8.75 -7.76 14.02
CA ASN A 144 -9.09 -6.58 14.81
C ASN A 144 -7.84 -5.71 15.03
N VAL A 145 -8.03 -4.46 15.39
CA VAL A 145 -6.95 -3.52 15.75
C VAL A 145 -6.14 -4.07 16.93
N ASP A 146 -6.81 -4.65 17.91
CA ASP A 146 -6.26 -5.45 19.00
C ASP A 146 -7.27 -6.53 19.38
N GLU A 147 -6.91 -7.48 20.23
CA GLU A 147 -7.71 -8.67 20.57
C GLU A 147 -9.16 -8.35 21.01
N LEU A 148 -9.32 -7.25 21.77
CA LEU A 148 -10.61 -6.78 22.30
C LEU A 148 -11.11 -5.49 21.63
N SER A 149 -10.61 -5.15 20.45
CA SER A 149 -10.91 -3.90 19.79
C SER A 149 -11.74 -4.10 18.51
N ILE A 150 -11.91 -3.02 17.75
CA ILE A 150 -12.72 -2.96 16.53
C ILE A 150 -12.05 -3.68 15.34
N THR A 151 -12.84 -3.96 14.30
CA THR A 151 -12.34 -4.54 13.04
C THR A 151 -11.28 -3.67 12.40
N LEU A 152 -10.20 -4.29 11.97
CA LEU A 152 -9.10 -3.63 11.25
C LEU A 152 -9.44 -3.51 9.76
N TYR A 153 -9.41 -2.27 9.25
CA TYR A 153 -9.44 -1.95 7.83
C TYR A 153 -8.03 -1.69 7.33
N TRP A 154 -7.70 -2.22 6.15
CA TRP A 154 -6.35 -2.16 5.61
C TRP A 154 -6.17 -0.97 4.68
N ALA A 155 -5.44 0.03 5.13
CA ALA A 155 -5.17 1.25 4.38
C ALA A 155 -4.20 1.07 3.19
N THR A 156 -3.87 -0.17 2.85
CA THR A 156 -3.02 -0.55 1.71
C THR A 156 -3.62 -0.11 0.38
N VAL A 157 -4.95 -0.22 0.24
CA VAL A 157 -5.71 0.23 -0.92
C VAL A 157 -6.99 0.90 -0.47
N ILE A 158 -7.17 2.17 -0.84
CA ILE A 158 -8.37 2.95 -0.52
C ILE A 158 -8.85 3.65 -1.79
N TYR A 159 -10.09 3.39 -2.19
CA TYR A 159 -10.74 4.21 -3.20
C TYR A 159 -11.57 5.29 -2.52
N PHE A 160 -11.50 6.50 -3.06
CA PHE A 160 -12.39 7.58 -2.66
C PHE A 160 -12.67 8.53 -3.83
N ARG A 161 -13.85 9.17 -3.79
CA ARG A 161 -14.19 10.30 -4.65
C ARG A 161 -14.35 11.56 -3.82
N ARG A 162 -14.28 12.74 -4.48
CA ARG A 162 -14.55 14.02 -3.84
C ARG A 162 -15.99 14.07 -3.34
N SER A 163 -16.18 13.91 -2.03
CA SER A 163 -17.48 13.94 -1.35
C SER A 163 -17.33 14.39 0.10
N ASP A 164 -18.43 14.76 0.73
CA ASP A 164 -18.42 15.13 2.15
C ASP A 164 -18.04 13.94 3.04
N LEU A 165 -18.47 12.73 2.70
CA LEU A 165 -18.12 11.52 3.44
C LEU A 165 -16.61 11.28 3.41
N ALA A 166 -15.99 11.30 2.22
CA ALA A 166 -14.55 11.12 2.09
C ALA A 166 -13.79 12.23 2.80
N ARG A 167 -14.19 13.50 2.64
CA ARG A 167 -13.58 14.63 3.35
C ARG A 167 -13.60 14.45 4.87
N HIS A 168 -14.74 14.05 5.43
CA HIS A 168 -14.87 13.81 6.87
C HIS A 168 -14.01 12.62 7.33
N LEU A 169 -13.98 11.52 6.55
CA LEU A 169 -13.13 10.36 6.87
C LEU A 169 -11.66 10.76 6.97
N PHE A 170 -11.13 11.43 5.96
CA PHE A 170 -9.71 11.81 5.94
C PHE A 170 -9.38 12.86 7.01
N SER A 171 -10.28 13.82 7.27
CA SER A 171 -10.09 14.77 8.39
C SER A 171 -10.08 14.08 9.75
N LEU A 172 -10.90 13.03 9.97
CA LEU A 172 -10.83 12.22 11.19
C LEU A 172 -9.54 11.43 11.29
N VAL A 173 -9.03 10.89 10.18
CA VAL A 173 -7.74 10.19 10.18
C VAL A 173 -6.60 11.12 10.60
N GLU A 174 -6.59 12.37 10.13
CA GLU A 174 -5.61 13.38 10.57
C GLU A 174 -5.77 13.73 12.06
N ASP A 175 -6.99 13.91 12.55
CA ASP A 175 -7.23 14.17 13.97
C ASP A 175 -6.77 12.98 14.84
N ILE A 176 -7.08 11.75 14.44
CA ILE A 176 -6.63 10.54 15.12
C ILE A 176 -5.10 10.46 15.13
N GLN A 177 -4.44 10.84 14.03
CA GLN A 177 -2.99 10.90 13.94
C GLN A 177 -2.40 11.89 14.94
N LEU A 178 -2.94 13.10 15.01
CA LEU A 178 -2.49 14.15 15.92
C LEU A 178 -2.72 13.78 17.39
N ASN A 179 -3.79 13.06 17.68
CA ASN A 179 -4.23 12.68 19.02
C ASN A 179 -4.10 11.16 19.29
N TYR A 180 -3.13 10.51 18.64
CA TYR A 180 -3.04 9.04 18.61
C TYR A 180 -3.02 8.38 20.00
N GLY A 181 -2.34 8.99 20.97
CA GLY A 181 -2.31 8.49 22.35
C GLY A 181 -3.69 8.42 23.00
N TYR A 182 -4.51 9.45 22.79
CA TYR A 182 -5.89 9.48 23.29
C TYR A 182 -6.74 8.37 22.67
N TYR A 183 -6.70 8.23 21.33
CA TYR A 183 -7.47 7.21 20.63
C TYR A 183 -7.00 5.80 20.95
N ARG A 184 -5.70 5.59 21.14
CA ARG A 184 -5.13 4.32 21.61
C ARG A 184 -5.76 3.88 22.93
N ASP A 185 -5.81 4.80 23.88
CA ASP A 185 -6.35 4.53 25.22
C ASP A 185 -7.87 4.31 25.18
N LEU A 186 -8.60 5.11 24.36
CA LEU A 186 -10.05 4.97 24.16
C LEU A 186 -10.44 3.63 23.51
N TYR A 187 -9.68 3.15 22.55
CA TYR A 187 -9.93 1.90 21.82
C TYR A 187 -9.17 0.71 22.38
N CYS A 188 -8.49 0.87 23.51
CA CYS A 188 -7.83 -0.17 24.30
C CYS A 188 -6.85 -1.03 23.49
N PHE A 189 -6.01 -0.44 22.63
CA PHE A 189 -4.96 -1.19 21.94
C PHE A 189 -3.56 -0.86 22.43
N SER A 190 -2.67 -1.85 22.34
CA SER A 190 -1.36 -1.82 23.02
C SER A 190 -0.28 -1.06 22.23
N SER A 191 -0.40 -1.00 20.90
CA SER A 191 0.64 -0.42 20.05
C SER A 191 0.78 1.10 20.22
N SER A 192 1.98 1.55 20.58
CA SER A 192 2.32 2.98 20.60
C SER A 192 2.71 3.53 19.23
N MET A 193 2.97 2.65 18.25
CA MET A 193 3.34 3.05 16.90
C MET A 193 2.10 3.39 16.08
N PHE A 194 2.05 4.60 15.52
CA PHE A 194 0.98 5.01 14.62
C PHE A 194 0.95 4.11 13.37
N ARG A 195 -0.26 3.69 12.99
CA ARG A 195 -0.54 2.97 11.75
C ARG A 195 -1.74 3.57 11.04
N ASN A 196 -1.63 3.77 9.74
CA ASN A 196 -2.75 4.22 8.91
C ASN A 196 -3.96 3.27 9.04
N ASP A 197 -3.73 1.95 8.99
CA ASP A 197 -4.78 0.93 9.15
C ASP A 197 -5.61 1.17 10.41
N THR A 198 -4.94 1.40 11.55
CA THR A 198 -5.61 1.68 12.83
C THR A 198 -6.39 2.98 12.79
N ALA A 199 -5.80 4.05 12.23
CA ALA A 199 -6.46 5.35 12.15
C ALA A 199 -7.71 5.32 11.25
N PHE A 200 -7.62 4.68 10.07
CA PHE A 200 -8.80 4.48 9.20
C PHE A 200 -9.88 3.63 9.89
N SER A 201 -9.48 2.55 10.59
CA SER A 201 -10.44 1.70 11.31
C SER A 201 -11.22 2.48 12.38
N ILE A 202 -10.53 3.30 13.16
CA ILE A 202 -11.15 4.16 14.18
C ILE A 202 -12.06 5.21 13.51
N ALA A 203 -11.59 5.89 12.47
CA ALA A 203 -12.37 6.91 11.77
C ALA A 203 -13.66 6.32 11.16
N ILE A 204 -13.59 5.14 10.56
CA ILE A 204 -14.75 4.42 10.03
C ILE A 204 -15.73 4.07 11.14
N HIS A 205 -15.25 3.54 12.24
CA HIS A 205 -16.10 3.18 13.39
C HIS A 205 -16.80 4.42 13.98
N MET A 206 -16.12 5.56 14.06
CA MET A 206 -16.71 6.82 14.49
C MET A 206 -17.79 7.31 13.51
N LEU A 207 -17.50 7.28 12.20
CA LEU A 207 -18.47 7.69 11.16
C LEU A 207 -19.70 6.77 11.12
N ASN A 208 -19.54 5.49 11.45
CA ASN A 208 -20.66 4.56 11.61
C ASN A 208 -21.46 4.76 12.90
N GLY A 209 -21.23 5.84 13.65
CA GLY A 209 -21.89 6.10 14.93
C GLY A 209 -21.53 5.09 16.01
N PHE A 210 -20.26 4.61 16.01
CA PHE A 210 -19.76 3.58 16.93
C PHE A 210 -20.47 2.24 16.80
N ASN A 211 -20.98 1.93 15.61
CA ASN A 211 -21.63 0.68 15.27
C ASN A 211 -20.81 -0.08 14.21
N SER A 212 -20.69 -1.40 14.36
CA SER A 212 -19.96 -2.27 13.42
C SER A 212 -20.90 -3.04 12.46
N GLU A 213 -22.22 -2.97 12.63
CA GLU A 213 -23.17 -3.83 11.90
C GLU A 213 -23.46 -3.32 10.48
N GLU A 214 -23.51 -2.00 10.27
CA GLU A 214 -23.83 -1.41 8.97
C GLU A 214 -22.76 -0.38 8.58
N PRO A 215 -21.70 -0.77 7.89
CA PRO A 215 -20.63 0.17 7.52
C PRO A 215 -21.11 1.20 6.49
N ILE A 216 -20.86 2.47 6.78
CA ILE A 216 -21.15 3.62 5.89
C ILE A 216 -20.26 3.60 4.63
N ILE A 217 -19.18 2.85 4.66
CA ILE A 217 -18.25 2.63 3.55
C ILE A 217 -18.44 1.23 2.96
N SER A 218 -17.96 1.01 1.74
CA SER A 218 -18.03 -0.30 1.07
C SER A 218 -16.68 -1.00 1.02
N GLU A 219 -16.68 -2.30 0.76
CA GLU A 219 -15.49 -3.04 0.40
C GLU A 219 -15.09 -2.72 -1.06
N LEU A 220 -13.79 -2.81 -1.36
CA LEU A 220 -13.28 -2.81 -2.72
C LEU A 220 -13.90 -3.97 -3.53
N PRO A 221 -14.03 -3.86 -4.86
CA PRO A 221 -14.66 -4.88 -5.71
C PRO A 221 -13.75 -6.12 -5.92
N ILE A 222 -13.06 -6.53 -4.88
CA ILE A 222 -12.18 -7.71 -4.80
C ILE A 222 -12.51 -8.50 -3.55
N VAL A 223 -12.23 -9.80 -3.55
CA VAL A 223 -12.56 -10.71 -2.44
C VAL A 223 -11.86 -10.31 -1.13
N GLY A 224 -10.66 -9.78 -1.22
CA GLY A 224 -9.82 -9.33 -0.12
C GLY A 224 -8.44 -8.96 -0.65
N LEU A 225 -7.59 -8.42 0.22
CA LEU A 225 -6.22 -8.08 -0.13
C LEU A 225 -5.32 -9.32 0.07
N LEU A 226 -4.64 -9.76 -0.97
CA LEU A 226 -3.60 -10.79 -0.84
C LEU A 226 -2.36 -10.13 -0.25
N MET A 227 -1.90 -10.64 0.89
CA MET A 227 -0.75 -10.10 1.60
C MET A 227 0.31 -11.17 1.83
N SER A 228 1.54 -10.93 1.38
CA SER A 228 2.68 -11.72 1.80
C SER A 228 3.08 -11.39 3.24
N TRP A 229 3.88 -12.24 3.86
CA TRP A 229 4.51 -11.91 5.13
C TRP A 229 5.74 -11.01 4.91
N ASP A 230 6.11 -10.26 5.93
CA ASP A 230 7.29 -9.38 5.90
C ASP A 230 8.63 -10.12 5.70
N ARG A 231 8.63 -11.44 5.83
CA ARG A 231 9.78 -12.35 5.65
C ARG A 231 9.73 -13.18 4.37
N ASP A 232 8.61 -13.15 3.65
CA ASP A 232 8.48 -13.86 2.37
C ASP A 232 9.34 -13.21 1.30
N ASP A 233 9.81 -14.01 0.35
CA ASP A 233 10.65 -13.54 -0.73
C ASP A 233 9.98 -13.77 -2.09
N ILE A 234 10.46 -13.06 -3.10
CA ILE A 234 10.11 -13.30 -4.49
C ILE A 234 11.12 -14.30 -5.05
N TYR A 235 10.64 -15.47 -5.45
CA TYR A 235 11.46 -16.48 -6.10
C TYR A 235 11.86 -16.06 -7.52
N CYS A 236 10.89 -15.58 -8.31
CA CYS A 236 11.13 -15.03 -9.64
C CYS A 236 9.94 -14.16 -10.11
N ILE A 237 10.25 -13.25 -11.03
CA ILE A 237 9.28 -12.53 -11.85
C ILE A 237 9.26 -13.19 -13.21
N ASN A 238 8.20 -13.95 -13.51
CA ASN A 238 8.05 -14.67 -14.77
C ASN A 238 7.61 -13.74 -15.91
N ASP A 239 6.73 -12.79 -15.58
CA ASP A 239 6.20 -11.75 -16.45
C ASP A 239 5.73 -10.58 -15.58
N ILE A 240 5.36 -9.44 -16.16
CA ILE A 240 4.89 -8.27 -15.44
C ILE A 240 3.67 -8.55 -14.56
N ASN A 241 2.84 -9.51 -14.95
CA ASN A 241 1.64 -9.95 -14.21
C ASN A 241 1.78 -11.37 -13.65
N ASP A 242 3.00 -11.89 -13.49
CA ASP A 242 3.25 -13.27 -13.08
C ASP A 242 4.46 -13.39 -12.17
N ILE A 243 4.22 -13.48 -10.87
CA ILE A 243 5.24 -13.53 -9.81
C ILE A 243 5.11 -14.86 -9.08
N THR A 244 6.25 -15.48 -8.77
CA THR A 244 6.30 -16.63 -7.86
C THR A 244 6.89 -16.19 -6.53
N LEU A 245 6.12 -16.37 -5.46
CA LEU A 245 6.54 -16.09 -4.09
C LEU A 245 7.12 -17.34 -3.44
N TYR A 246 8.08 -17.12 -2.56
CA TYR A 246 8.72 -18.11 -1.70
C TYR A 246 8.28 -17.84 -0.27
N THR A 247 7.29 -18.59 0.22
CA THR A 247 6.61 -18.33 1.48
C THR A 247 6.95 -19.37 2.52
N GLU A 248 7.42 -18.93 3.68
CA GLU A 248 7.72 -19.83 4.79
C GLU A 248 6.41 -20.31 5.46
N LYS A 249 6.17 -21.61 5.46
CA LYS A 249 4.93 -22.22 5.95
C LYS A 249 4.69 -21.94 7.44
N VAL A 250 5.74 -22.08 8.24
CA VAL A 250 5.74 -21.76 9.67
C VAL A 250 7.04 -21.01 9.96
N LYS A 251 6.93 -19.89 10.68
CA LYS A 251 8.08 -19.04 11.01
C LYS A 251 9.23 -19.85 11.60
N GLN A 252 10.41 -19.69 11.00
CA GLN A 252 11.66 -20.38 11.39
C GLN A 252 11.64 -21.91 11.30
N SER A 253 10.69 -22.49 10.54
CA SER A 253 10.63 -23.94 10.35
C SER A 253 11.58 -24.45 9.26
N GLY A 254 12.06 -23.59 8.38
CA GLY A 254 12.80 -23.99 7.18
C GLY A 254 11.95 -24.71 6.14
N THR A 255 10.62 -24.71 6.29
CA THR A 255 9.68 -25.33 5.35
C THR A 255 9.00 -24.23 4.54
N TYR A 256 9.15 -24.27 3.21
CA TYR A 256 8.67 -23.24 2.30
C TYR A 256 7.72 -23.80 1.26
N ILE A 257 6.87 -22.92 0.74
CA ILE A 257 5.97 -23.17 -0.38
C ILE A 257 6.26 -22.14 -1.46
N LEU A 258 6.28 -22.59 -2.72
CA LEU A 258 6.26 -21.70 -3.88
C LEU A 258 4.82 -21.50 -4.31
N THR A 259 4.39 -20.23 -4.31
CA THR A 259 3.06 -19.84 -4.74
C THR A 259 3.17 -18.93 -5.95
N ARG A 260 2.69 -19.40 -7.11
CA ARG A 260 2.65 -18.59 -8.33
C ARG A 260 1.38 -17.76 -8.34
N LEU A 261 1.55 -16.46 -8.48
CA LEU A 261 0.48 -15.46 -8.60
C LEU A 261 0.49 -14.92 -10.02
N LYS A 262 -0.57 -15.20 -10.76
CA LYS A 262 -0.75 -14.69 -12.12
C LYS A 262 -2.03 -13.86 -12.18
N ASP A 263 -1.94 -12.67 -12.76
CA ASP A 263 -3.04 -11.72 -12.88
C ASP A 263 -3.75 -11.49 -11.51
N THR A 264 -2.96 -11.43 -10.44
CA THR A 264 -3.44 -11.33 -9.06
C THR A 264 -2.64 -10.28 -8.30
N ASP A 265 -3.30 -9.22 -7.84
CA ASP A 265 -2.67 -8.15 -7.08
C ASP A 265 -2.20 -8.65 -5.72
N VAL A 266 -1.05 -8.16 -5.25
CA VAL A 266 -0.45 -8.61 -3.98
C VAL A 266 0.31 -7.50 -3.26
N HIS A 267 0.13 -7.42 -1.94
CA HIS A 267 0.94 -6.59 -1.06
C HIS A 267 2.22 -7.33 -0.68
N ILE A 268 3.36 -6.88 -1.20
CA ILE A 268 4.67 -7.48 -0.92
C ILE A 268 5.29 -6.77 0.28
N MET A 269 5.08 -7.34 1.47
CA MET A 269 5.51 -6.71 2.72
C MET A 269 7.02 -6.69 2.91
N ASN A 270 7.75 -7.65 2.35
CA ASN A 270 9.21 -7.66 2.33
C ASN A 270 9.76 -6.69 1.28
N LYS A 271 10.22 -5.51 1.72
CA LYS A 271 10.71 -4.45 0.84
C LYS A 271 12.04 -4.81 0.14
N TRP A 272 12.88 -5.61 0.77
CA TRP A 272 14.11 -6.11 0.12
C TRP A 272 13.80 -7.14 -0.96
N ALA A 273 12.78 -7.98 -0.75
CA ALA A 273 12.34 -8.93 -1.77
C ALA A 273 11.97 -8.21 -3.07
N ILE A 274 11.08 -7.20 -3.00
CA ILE A 274 10.69 -6.44 -4.19
C ILE A 274 11.88 -5.64 -4.74
N SER A 275 12.73 -5.06 -3.89
CA SER A 275 13.88 -4.27 -4.32
C SER A 275 14.88 -5.08 -5.16
N ARG A 276 15.04 -6.37 -4.88
CA ARG A 276 15.91 -7.28 -5.67
C ARG A 276 15.42 -7.53 -7.09
N HIS A 277 14.13 -7.30 -7.35
CA HIS A 277 13.48 -7.64 -8.62
C HIS A 277 12.97 -6.42 -9.41
N ILE A 278 13.16 -5.21 -8.92
CA ILE A 278 12.63 -4.00 -9.58
C ILE A 278 13.18 -3.84 -11.00
N ASP A 279 14.47 -4.07 -11.21
CA ASP A 279 15.09 -3.91 -12.53
C ASP A 279 14.45 -4.87 -13.54
N ARG A 280 14.13 -6.10 -13.13
CA ARG A 280 13.41 -7.05 -13.98
C ARG A 280 11.99 -6.61 -14.32
N ILE A 281 11.27 -6.02 -13.38
CA ILE A 281 9.93 -5.44 -13.63
C ILE A 281 10.02 -4.32 -14.67
N ILE A 282 11.00 -3.43 -14.52
CA ILE A 282 11.23 -2.32 -15.45
C ILE A 282 11.60 -2.82 -16.86
N GLU A 283 12.45 -3.84 -16.95
CA GLU A 283 12.82 -4.47 -18.23
C GLU A 283 11.59 -5.06 -18.93
N LEU A 284 10.81 -5.87 -18.22
CA LEU A 284 9.58 -6.48 -18.76
C LEU A 284 8.59 -5.43 -19.26
N TYR A 285 8.42 -4.33 -18.52
CA TYR A 285 7.56 -3.23 -18.97
C TYR A 285 8.07 -2.62 -20.28
N LYS A 286 9.38 -2.37 -20.41
CA LYS A 286 9.98 -1.84 -21.64
C LYS A 286 9.82 -2.81 -22.83
N GLU A 287 10.00 -4.10 -22.61
CA GLU A 287 9.81 -5.13 -23.64
C GLU A 287 8.38 -5.09 -24.20
N ILE A 288 7.37 -4.97 -23.33
CA ILE A 288 5.95 -4.91 -23.73
C ILE A 288 5.66 -3.62 -24.50
N THR A 289 6.09 -2.47 -24.00
CA THR A 289 5.81 -1.19 -24.66
C THR A 289 6.49 -1.06 -26.02
N CYS A 290 7.68 -1.65 -26.20
CA CYS A 290 8.33 -1.73 -27.51
C CYS A 290 7.56 -2.62 -28.50
N GLN A 291 6.93 -3.70 -28.03
CA GLN A 291 6.14 -4.60 -28.89
C GLN A 291 4.79 -3.98 -29.30
N GLU A 292 4.17 -3.18 -28.43
CA GLU A 292 2.91 -2.48 -28.73
C GLU A 292 3.10 -1.30 -29.71
N ALA A 293 4.33 -0.80 -29.88
CA ALA A 293 4.68 0.29 -30.79
C ALA A 293 5.07 -0.16 -32.22
N THR A 294 5.21 -1.46 -32.45
CA THR A 294 5.50 -2.09 -33.76
C THR A 294 4.29 -2.78 -34.36
#